data_b443a33f9dad3bc4b06031352e5f03c9
#
_entry.id   b443a33f9dad3bc4b06031352e5f03c9
#
_cell.length_a   1.000
_cell.length_b   1.000
_cell.length_c   1.000
_cell.angle_alpha   90.00
_cell.angle_beta   90.00
_cell.angle_gamma   90.00
#
_symmetry.space_group_name_H-M   'P 1'
#
loop_
_entity.id
_entity.type
_entity.pdbx_description
1 polymer ?
#
loop_
_entity_poly.entity_id
_entity_poly.type
_entity_poly.pdbx_seq_one_letter_code
_entity_poly.pdbx_strand_id
1 'polypeptide(L)'
;MPPICVISSVDLSPLELKLCLFMLCITLPLCAQSSEATKPEEPGSIEGVVLSDSTGQPLQRAQVSLRPAESGSGGQVQTTNETGVFSFPKVAPGRYTIAVLRDGYLRQSAGRIGAFKMPPIFSVHSADVIRSFTFRMTSSAVISGKVKFDDAEPAVNVAIQLYRQFYARGRHGYALAASTRTDDRGDYRVHGLEPGSYYVAALYQAPPPPPDATEQRPTDSAGSPSPDLSYAVTFFPEVQKFSDAVALHLAPGEEVAGIDIFLTLVHTVRIHGRVISALSGKVVPGPSIALRWNDPDNTGSVSAPINVRFDSNQNFEIRGVTAGPYLMITTGGDDGTTLSARTPISVGDADIADLDIVIGPEQTWKGKLHIEDGDDSTPLSGLQLALEPRRTTAPVARATAEANGDFSLAFVPQETYDLFVLNAPEDAYLKSVRVGNFDRLATGLEAEPGGEPPAMEVVLSMHGGGVAGKALSIDPAVVATGAMVMLIPDPQIGRVQSYKTTFANEYGNFLIKGLAPGNYVLLAWLDQPPCEIYNSDDLPACLAHGLRVQVSEGGLESVQVTAN
;
A
#
# COMPACT_ATOMS: atom_id res chain seq x y z
N MET A 1 -13.37 42.80 18.56
CA MET A 1 -13.06 44.24 18.54
C MET A 1 -12.08 44.45 17.41
N PRO A 2 -12.45 45.14 16.30
CA PRO A 2 -11.53 45.46 15.23
C PRO A 2 -10.73 46.73 15.55
N PRO A 3 -9.51 46.88 15.03
CA PRO A 3 -8.71 48.08 15.29
C PRO A 3 -9.20 49.28 14.44
N ILE A 4 -9.25 50.41 15.07
CA ILE A 4 -9.62 51.71 14.53
C ILE A 4 -8.43 52.23 13.70
N CYS A 5 -8.69 52.54 12.43
CA CYS A 5 -7.71 53.21 11.56
C CYS A 5 -7.85 54.73 11.76
N VAL A 6 -6.80 55.38 12.24
CA VAL A 6 -6.72 56.85 12.37
C VAL A 6 -6.27 57.41 11.04
N ILE A 7 -7.12 58.19 10.40
CA ILE A 7 -6.80 58.98 9.21
C ILE A 7 -6.30 60.34 9.66
N SER A 8 -5.02 60.64 9.38
CA SER A 8 -4.47 61.98 9.54
C SER A 8 -4.87 62.86 8.36
N SER A 9 -5.51 63.96 8.67
CA SER A 9 -5.89 65.02 7.72
C SER A 9 -4.65 65.75 7.19
N VAL A 10 -4.48 65.79 5.88
CA VAL A 10 -3.53 66.64 5.18
C VAL A 10 -4.33 67.79 4.58
N ASP A 11 -4.08 69.01 5.07
CA ASP A 11 -4.64 70.26 4.52
C ASP A 11 -3.96 70.60 3.17
N LEU A 12 -4.71 70.54 2.11
CA LEU A 12 -4.29 71.00 0.78
C LEU A 12 -4.93 72.36 0.48
N SER A 13 -4.12 73.33 0.07
CA SER A 13 -4.54 74.70 -0.23
C SER A 13 -5.43 74.78 -1.49
N PRO A 14 -6.35 75.76 -1.60
CA PRO A 14 -7.37 75.83 -2.65
C PRO A 14 -6.85 76.07 -4.08
N LEU A 15 -5.54 76.19 -4.29
CA LEU A 15 -4.94 76.42 -5.60
C LEU A 15 -4.62 75.11 -6.33
N GLU A 16 -4.41 74.00 -5.63
CA GLU A 16 -4.08 72.71 -6.23
C GLU A 16 -5.32 71.89 -6.65
N LEU A 17 -6.45 72.22 -6.08
CA LEU A 17 -7.69 71.53 -6.40
C LEU A 17 -8.25 71.89 -7.82
N LYS A 18 -7.82 73.01 -8.40
CA LYS A 18 -8.22 73.43 -9.77
C LYS A 18 -7.36 72.80 -10.87
N LEU A 19 -6.15 72.34 -10.56
CA LEU A 19 -5.30 71.74 -11.55
C LEU A 19 -5.55 70.23 -11.72
N CYS A 20 -6.01 69.57 -10.66
CA CYS A 20 -6.41 68.16 -10.74
C CYS A 20 -7.76 67.91 -11.44
N LEU A 21 -8.65 68.93 -11.51
CA LEU A 21 -9.96 68.75 -12.13
C LEU A 21 -9.94 68.95 -13.66
N PHE A 22 -8.87 69.51 -14.24
CA PHE A 22 -8.76 69.77 -15.67
C PHE A 22 -8.00 68.67 -16.47
N MET A 23 -7.37 67.72 -15.75
CA MET A 23 -6.68 66.58 -16.38
C MET A 23 -7.45 65.25 -16.34
N LEU A 24 -8.67 65.26 -15.81
CA LEU A 24 -9.48 64.02 -15.63
C LEU A 24 -10.59 63.87 -16.70
N CYS A 25 -10.53 64.63 -17.80
CA CYS A 25 -11.53 64.58 -18.85
C CYS A 25 -11.00 64.21 -20.22
N ILE A 26 -9.88 63.47 -20.37
CA ILE A 26 -9.43 62.97 -21.66
C ILE A 26 -9.16 61.45 -21.55
N THR A 27 -10.06 60.69 -22.25
CA THR A 27 -9.93 59.30 -22.69
C THR A 27 -9.93 58.20 -21.64
N LEU A 28 -11.12 57.81 -21.22
CA LEU A 28 -11.42 56.40 -20.90
C LEU A 28 -12.01 55.78 -22.19
N PRO A 29 -11.31 54.86 -22.87
CA PRO A 29 -12.01 53.94 -23.75
C PRO A 29 -12.77 52.98 -22.82
N LEU A 30 -14.08 52.98 -22.96
CA LEU A 30 -14.97 52.01 -22.39
C LEU A 30 -14.64 50.65 -23.03
N CYS A 31 -13.66 49.92 -22.48
CA CYS A 31 -13.54 48.49 -22.69
C CYS A 31 -14.79 47.87 -22.04
N ALA A 32 -15.86 47.75 -22.79
CA ALA A 32 -16.90 46.80 -22.55
C ALA A 32 -16.23 45.43 -22.62
N GLN A 33 -15.76 44.90 -21.45
CA GLN A 33 -15.59 43.48 -21.29
C GLN A 33 -16.97 42.88 -21.45
N SER A 34 -17.27 42.40 -22.68
CA SER A 34 -18.30 41.41 -22.87
C SER A 34 -17.97 40.26 -21.97
N SER A 35 -18.61 40.22 -20.82
CA SER A 35 -18.79 38.98 -20.09
C SER A 35 -19.49 38.06 -21.06
N GLU A 36 -18.75 37.22 -21.77
CA GLU A 36 -19.32 36.07 -22.44
C GLU A 36 -20.07 35.31 -21.34
N ALA A 37 -21.38 35.44 -21.35
CA ALA A 37 -22.24 34.62 -20.52
C ALA A 37 -21.89 33.17 -20.87
N THR A 38 -21.15 32.51 -19.99
CA THR A 38 -20.83 31.08 -20.11
C THR A 38 -22.19 30.40 -20.29
N LYS A 39 -22.41 29.86 -21.48
CA LYS A 39 -23.63 29.10 -21.79
C LYS A 39 -23.77 28.06 -20.68
N PRO A 40 -24.92 27.94 -20.00
CA PRO A 40 -25.10 26.95 -18.96
C PRO A 40 -24.72 25.59 -19.54
N GLU A 41 -23.72 24.94 -18.95
CA GLU A 41 -23.31 23.61 -19.37
C GLU A 41 -24.48 22.66 -19.15
N GLU A 42 -24.95 22.04 -20.21
CA GLU A 42 -26.05 21.08 -20.16
C GLU A 42 -25.54 19.80 -19.46
N PRO A 43 -26.26 19.26 -18.47
CA PRO A 43 -25.87 18.04 -17.81
C PRO A 43 -25.87 16.86 -18.79
N GLY A 44 -24.86 16.02 -18.70
CA GLY A 44 -24.80 14.74 -19.38
C GLY A 44 -25.61 13.65 -18.67
N SER A 45 -25.63 12.47 -19.25
CA SER A 45 -26.24 11.27 -18.67
C SER A 45 -25.32 10.06 -18.80
N ILE A 46 -25.41 9.17 -17.81
CA ILE A 46 -24.63 7.92 -17.77
C ILE A 46 -25.60 6.76 -17.58
N GLU A 47 -25.52 5.75 -18.43
CA GLU A 47 -26.27 4.51 -18.32
C GLU A 47 -25.35 3.32 -18.43
N GLY A 48 -25.69 2.23 -17.78
CA GLY A 48 -24.91 1.00 -17.84
C GLY A 48 -25.64 -0.20 -17.25
N VAL A 49 -24.99 -1.34 -17.32
CA VAL A 49 -25.51 -2.60 -16.83
C VAL A 49 -24.50 -3.28 -15.91
N VAL A 50 -25.00 -3.95 -14.87
CA VAL A 50 -24.24 -4.76 -13.95
C VAL A 50 -24.62 -6.21 -14.13
N LEU A 51 -23.63 -7.05 -14.41
CA LEU A 51 -23.78 -8.48 -14.69
C LEU A 51 -22.93 -9.30 -13.70
N SER A 52 -23.33 -10.52 -13.46
CA SER A 52 -22.47 -11.53 -12.82
C SER A 52 -21.41 -11.97 -13.82
N ASP A 53 -20.15 -11.97 -13.41
CA ASP A 53 -19.04 -12.38 -14.26
C ASP A 53 -19.13 -13.88 -14.61
N SER A 54 -19.46 -14.73 -13.64
CA SER A 54 -19.53 -16.18 -13.82
C SER A 54 -20.74 -16.65 -14.63
N THR A 55 -21.89 -15.97 -14.55
CA THR A 55 -23.14 -16.42 -15.18
C THR A 55 -23.60 -15.53 -16.32
N GLY A 56 -23.04 -14.33 -16.46
CA GLY A 56 -23.51 -13.30 -17.40
C GLY A 56 -24.91 -12.74 -17.08
N GLN A 57 -25.56 -13.18 -16.00
CA GLN A 57 -26.89 -12.75 -15.62
C GLN A 57 -26.88 -11.34 -15.04
N PRO A 58 -27.94 -10.55 -15.27
CA PRO A 58 -28.06 -9.21 -14.72
C PRO A 58 -28.16 -9.24 -13.19
N LEU A 59 -27.47 -8.30 -12.56
CA LEU A 59 -27.45 -8.17 -11.11
C LEU A 59 -28.34 -7.02 -10.64
N GLN A 60 -29.49 -7.34 -10.08
CA GLN A 60 -30.38 -6.37 -9.42
C GLN A 60 -29.83 -5.98 -8.03
N ARG A 61 -30.22 -4.81 -7.56
CA ARG A 61 -29.87 -4.26 -6.24
C ARG A 61 -28.36 -4.04 -6.04
N ALA A 62 -27.58 -3.90 -7.11
CA ALA A 62 -26.22 -3.42 -7.03
C ALA A 62 -26.23 -1.90 -6.85
N GLN A 63 -25.47 -1.40 -5.88
CA GLN A 63 -25.30 0.04 -5.66
C GLN A 63 -24.18 0.56 -6.55
N VAL A 64 -24.52 1.47 -7.43
CA VAL A 64 -23.58 2.15 -8.33
C VAL A 64 -23.35 3.56 -7.79
N SER A 65 -22.11 3.87 -7.44
CA SER A 65 -21.71 5.19 -6.93
C SER A 65 -20.88 5.95 -7.96
N LEU A 66 -21.33 7.15 -8.30
CA LEU A 66 -20.63 8.09 -9.16
C LEU A 66 -20.08 9.23 -8.31
N ARG A 67 -18.76 9.45 -8.30
CA ARG A 67 -18.12 10.48 -7.47
C ARG A 67 -17.24 11.40 -8.31
N PRO A 68 -17.29 12.73 -8.07
CA PRO A 68 -16.31 13.64 -8.66
C PRO A 68 -14.90 13.27 -8.23
N ALA A 69 -13.94 13.34 -9.16
CA ALA A 69 -12.55 12.95 -8.89
C ALA A 69 -11.79 13.97 -8.04
N GLU A 70 -12.18 15.24 -8.10
CA GLU A 70 -11.46 16.36 -7.49
C GLU A 70 -12.02 16.79 -6.13
N SER A 71 -13.30 16.50 -5.86
CA SER A 71 -13.93 16.80 -4.56
C SER A 71 -14.28 15.49 -3.86
N GLY A 72 -13.70 15.22 -2.71
CA GLY A 72 -14.02 14.03 -1.90
C GLY A 72 -15.46 13.96 -1.36
N SER A 73 -16.31 14.97 -1.65
CA SER A 73 -17.71 15.09 -1.22
C SER A 73 -18.64 15.32 -2.41
N GLY A 74 -19.86 14.78 -2.37
CA GLY A 74 -20.91 15.06 -3.35
C GLY A 74 -20.99 14.02 -4.49
N GLY A 75 -21.23 12.74 -4.17
CA GLY A 75 -21.49 11.71 -5.18
C GLY A 75 -22.98 11.40 -5.34
N GLN A 76 -23.34 10.81 -6.47
CA GLN A 76 -24.66 10.23 -6.73
C GLN A 76 -24.58 8.71 -6.53
N VAL A 77 -25.65 8.11 -6.00
CA VAL A 77 -25.76 6.65 -5.86
C VAL A 77 -27.08 6.21 -6.51
N GLN A 78 -26.99 5.18 -7.34
CA GLN A 78 -28.14 4.53 -7.97
C GLN A 78 -28.12 3.03 -7.67
N THR A 79 -29.28 2.42 -7.69
CA THR A 79 -29.43 0.98 -7.50
C THR A 79 -29.91 0.36 -8.81
N THR A 80 -29.30 -0.76 -9.22
CA THR A 80 -29.71 -1.47 -10.42
C THR A 80 -31.10 -2.08 -10.29
N ASN A 81 -31.86 -2.04 -11.38
CA ASN A 81 -33.17 -2.67 -11.50
C ASN A 81 -33.08 -4.20 -11.73
N GLU A 82 -34.22 -4.83 -12.03
CA GLU A 82 -34.31 -6.28 -12.28
C GLU A 82 -33.48 -6.74 -13.50
N THR A 83 -33.26 -5.87 -14.45
CA THR A 83 -32.43 -6.15 -15.64
C THR A 83 -30.97 -5.72 -15.46
N GLY A 84 -30.57 -5.39 -14.22
CA GLY A 84 -29.21 -4.97 -13.91
C GLY A 84 -28.84 -3.56 -14.38
N VAL A 85 -29.80 -2.79 -14.91
CA VAL A 85 -29.55 -1.47 -15.47
C VAL A 85 -29.55 -0.40 -14.39
N PHE A 86 -28.62 0.55 -14.50
CA PHE A 86 -28.56 1.79 -13.72
C PHE A 86 -28.52 3.02 -14.65
N SER A 87 -28.99 4.17 -14.16
CA SER A 87 -28.97 5.42 -14.92
C SER A 87 -28.74 6.62 -13.99
N PHE A 88 -27.84 7.51 -14.41
CA PHE A 88 -27.63 8.84 -13.85
C PHE A 88 -28.07 9.86 -14.90
N PRO A 89 -29.32 10.35 -14.85
CA PRO A 89 -29.90 11.18 -15.92
C PRO A 89 -29.38 12.61 -15.95
N LYS A 90 -28.74 13.08 -14.90
CA LYS A 90 -28.20 14.44 -14.75
C LYS A 90 -26.84 14.40 -14.08
N VAL A 91 -25.80 14.48 -14.90
CA VAL A 91 -24.40 14.52 -14.44
C VAL A 91 -23.77 15.81 -14.94
N ALA A 92 -23.31 16.66 -14.03
CA ALA A 92 -22.61 17.89 -14.43
C ALA A 92 -21.33 17.55 -15.21
N PRO A 93 -20.90 18.39 -16.16
CA PRO A 93 -19.59 18.23 -16.79
C PRO A 93 -18.47 18.20 -15.74
N GLY A 94 -17.48 17.31 -15.92
CA GLY A 94 -16.39 17.14 -14.97
C GLY A 94 -15.72 15.77 -15.04
N ARG A 95 -14.80 15.52 -14.11
CA ARG A 95 -14.07 14.26 -13.99
C ARG A 95 -14.68 13.40 -12.88
N TYR A 96 -14.91 12.13 -13.16
CA TYR A 96 -15.64 11.23 -12.27
C TYR A 96 -14.96 9.87 -12.12
N THR A 97 -15.25 9.23 -11.00
CA THR A 97 -15.02 7.82 -10.77
C THR A 97 -16.35 7.12 -10.55
N ILE A 98 -16.47 5.89 -11.02
CA ILE A 98 -17.68 5.07 -10.84
C ILE A 98 -17.31 3.73 -10.22
N ALA A 99 -18.08 3.30 -9.22
CA ALA A 99 -17.86 2.03 -8.55
C ALA A 99 -19.18 1.32 -8.26
N VAL A 100 -19.15 -0.01 -8.28
CA VAL A 100 -20.29 -0.88 -8.00
C VAL A 100 -20.02 -1.71 -6.76
N LEU A 101 -21.01 -1.80 -5.88
CA LEU A 101 -21.00 -2.62 -4.68
C LEU A 101 -22.27 -3.48 -4.64
N ARG A 102 -22.12 -4.75 -4.31
CA ARG A 102 -23.23 -5.67 -4.03
C ARG A 102 -22.79 -6.73 -3.04
N ASP A 103 -23.70 -7.09 -2.12
CA ASP A 103 -23.46 -8.18 -1.16
C ASP A 103 -23.21 -9.51 -1.90
N GLY A 104 -22.22 -10.26 -1.44
CA GLY A 104 -21.79 -11.51 -2.07
C GLY A 104 -20.89 -11.33 -3.31
N TYR A 105 -20.54 -10.12 -3.65
CA TYR A 105 -19.66 -9.81 -4.78
C TYR A 105 -18.51 -8.90 -4.35
N LEU A 106 -17.41 -8.98 -5.07
CA LEU A 106 -16.29 -8.07 -4.89
C LEU A 106 -16.64 -6.68 -5.40
N ARG A 107 -16.21 -5.66 -4.67
CA ARG A 107 -16.36 -4.28 -5.12
C ARG A 107 -15.62 -4.09 -6.45
N GLN A 108 -16.31 -3.53 -7.43
CA GLN A 108 -15.74 -3.24 -8.73
C GLN A 108 -15.80 -1.74 -9.04
N SER A 109 -14.76 -1.25 -9.70
CA SER A 109 -14.73 0.12 -10.26
C SER A 109 -14.54 0.03 -11.77
N ALA A 110 -15.07 0.99 -12.53
CA ALA A 110 -14.87 1.02 -13.97
C ALA A 110 -13.37 1.10 -14.27
N GLY A 111 -12.92 0.25 -15.21
CA GLY A 111 -11.51 0.16 -15.58
C GLY A 111 -10.65 -0.39 -14.45
N ARG A 112 -10.90 -1.60 -14.02
CA ARG A 112 -10.07 -2.29 -13.03
C ARG A 112 -8.66 -2.48 -13.60
N ILE A 113 -7.71 -1.76 -13.05
CA ILE A 113 -6.31 -1.85 -13.41
C ILE A 113 -5.58 -2.54 -12.27
N GLY A 114 -5.35 -3.85 -12.38
CA GLY A 114 -4.44 -4.62 -11.53
C GLY A 114 -4.68 -4.51 -10.02
N ALA A 115 -3.67 -4.89 -9.24
CA ALA A 115 -3.68 -4.84 -7.78
C ALA A 115 -3.71 -3.41 -7.18
N PHE A 116 -3.45 -2.38 -7.98
CA PHE A 116 -3.56 -0.98 -7.57
C PHE A 116 -4.98 -0.47 -7.80
N LYS A 117 -5.76 -0.43 -6.72
CA LYS A 117 -7.19 -0.11 -6.66
C LYS A 117 -7.50 1.38 -6.81
N MET A 118 -6.93 2.07 -7.78
CA MET A 118 -7.43 3.41 -8.13
C MET A 118 -8.48 3.28 -9.22
N PRO A 119 -9.73 3.71 -8.97
CA PRO A 119 -10.74 3.72 -10.03
C PRO A 119 -10.29 4.69 -11.13
N PRO A 120 -10.36 4.29 -12.41
CA PRO A 120 -10.00 5.19 -13.48
C PRO A 120 -10.95 6.39 -13.48
N ILE A 121 -10.36 7.51 -13.73
CA ILE A 121 -11.08 8.78 -13.87
C ILE A 121 -11.50 8.91 -15.32
N PHE A 122 -12.77 9.20 -15.56
CA PHE A 122 -13.30 9.51 -16.88
C PHE A 122 -13.94 10.90 -16.89
N SER A 123 -13.99 11.53 -18.04
CA SER A 123 -14.57 12.86 -18.23
C SER A 123 -15.99 12.77 -18.78
N VAL A 124 -16.86 13.63 -18.27
CA VAL A 124 -18.20 13.88 -18.79
C VAL A 124 -18.21 15.30 -19.33
N HIS A 125 -18.53 15.47 -20.60
CA HIS A 125 -18.67 16.80 -21.23
C HIS A 125 -20.13 17.25 -21.26
N SER A 126 -20.35 18.51 -21.63
CA SER A 126 -21.68 19.07 -21.75
C SER A 126 -22.55 18.26 -22.74
N ALA A 127 -23.74 17.86 -22.31
CA ALA A 127 -24.71 17.05 -23.06
C ALA A 127 -24.24 15.63 -23.45
N ASP A 128 -23.18 15.10 -22.87
CA ASP A 128 -22.71 13.73 -23.13
C ASP A 128 -23.79 12.70 -22.77
N VAL A 129 -23.92 11.67 -23.60
CA VAL A 129 -24.76 10.51 -23.36
C VAL A 129 -23.86 9.25 -23.36
N ILE A 130 -23.41 8.81 -22.18
CA ILE A 130 -22.53 7.67 -22.05
C ILE A 130 -23.36 6.42 -21.73
N ARG A 131 -23.41 5.44 -22.63
CA ARG A 131 -24.21 4.20 -22.50
C ARG A 131 -23.39 2.93 -22.48
N SER A 132 -22.07 3.02 -22.32
CA SER A 132 -21.16 1.90 -22.56
C SER A 132 -20.65 1.22 -21.29
N PHE A 133 -21.14 1.58 -20.09
CA PHE A 133 -20.64 0.95 -18.87
C PHE A 133 -21.25 -0.45 -18.68
N THR A 134 -20.41 -1.47 -18.78
CA THR A 134 -20.75 -2.83 -18.38
C THR A 134 -19.86 -3.25 -17.23
N PHE A 135 -20.44 -3.53 -16.07
CA PHE A 135 -19.74 -4.05 -14.93
C PHE A 135 -19.99 -5.54 -14.80
N ARG A 136 -18.94 -6.34 -14.85
CA ARG A 136 -18.98 -7.78 -14.56
C ARG A 136 -18.45 -7.99 -13.15
N MET A 137 -19.34 -8.32 -12.21
CA MET A 137 -18.98 -8.48 -10.81
C MET A 137 -18.59 -9.92 -10.52
N THR A 138 -17.42 -10.10 -9.95
CA THR A 138 -16.94 -11.39 -9.48
C THR A 138 -17.54 -11.72 -8.12
N SER A 139 -18.11 -12.91 -7.96
CA SER A 139 -18.61 -13.39 -6.67
C SER A 139 -17.49 -13.52 -5.67
N SER A 140 -17.71 -13.06 -4.43
CA SER A 140 -16.73 -13.19 -3.37
C SER A 140 -16.71 -14.60 -2.79
N ALA A 141 -15.52 -15.08 -2.47
CA ALA A 141 -15.33 -16.36 -1.82
C ALA A 141 -15.49 -16.29 -0.29
N VAL A 142 -15.63 -17.44 0.34
CA VAL A 142 -15.85 -17.59 1.78
C VAL A 142 -14.99 -18.72 2.32
N ILE A 143 -14.41 -18.53 3.51
CA ILE A 143 -13.77 -19.57 4.32
C ILE A 143 -14.51 -19.68 5.64
N SER A 144 -14.82 -20.92 6.09
CA SER A 144 -15.43 -21.18 7.38
C SER A 144 -14.89 -22.45 8.04
N GLY A 145 -14.93 -22.47 9.36
CA GLY A 145 -14.45 -23.60 10.16
C GLY A 145 -14.67 -23.39 11.64
N LYS A 146 -14.06 -24.24 12.44
CA LYS A 146 -14.10 -24.22 13.90
C LYS A 146 -12.70 -24.15 14.49
N VAL A 147 -12.59 -23.48 15.64
CA VAL A 147 -11.39 -23.55 16.47
C VAL A 147 -11.73 -24.24 17.78
N LYS A 148 -10.89 -25.18 18.16
CA LYS A 148 -11.00 -25.94 19.40
C LYS A 148 -9.67 -25.89 20.16
N PHE A 149 -9.78 -26.04 21.47
CA PHE A 149 -8.63 -26.31 22.33
C PHE A 149 -8.17 -27.77 22.19
N ASP A 150 -7.07 -28.10 22.79
CA ASP A 150 -6.47 -29.45 22.84
C ASP A 150 -7.38 -30.49 23.54
N ASP A 151 -8.26 -30.06 24.44
CA ASP A 151 -9.30 -30.87 25.08
C ASP A 151 -10.59 -30.98 24.24
N ALA A 152 -10.59 -30.49 23.01
CA ALA A 152 -11.71 -30.44 22.09
C ALA A 152 -12.86 -29.50 22.48
N GLU A 153 -12.70 -28.68 23.54
CA GLU A 153 -13.68 -27.63 23.85
C GLU A 153 -13.62 -26.49 22.80
N PRO A 154 -14.75 -25.83 22.55
CA PRO A 154 -14.79 -24.69 21.63
C PRO A 154 -13.89 -23.54 22.09
N ALA A 155 -13.02 -23.04 21.23
CA ALA A 155 -12.17 -21.89 21.50
C ALA A 155 -12.88 -20.59 21.13
N VAL A 156 -13.40 -19.91 22.16
CA VAL A 156 -14.23 -18.69 22.03
C VAL A 156 -13.33 -17.45 21.90
N ASN A 157 -13.76 -16.50 21.06
CA ASN A 157 -13.11 -15.19 20.87
C ASN A 157 -11.67 -15.27 20.38
N VAL A 158 -11.29 -16.36 19.69
CA VAL A 158 -10.00 -16.51 19.03
C VAL A 158 -9.94 -15.64 17.79
N ALA A 159 -8.87 -14.88 17.62
CA ALA A 159 -8.67 -14.09 16.40
C ALA A 159 -8.27 -15.02 15.25
N ILE A 160 -9.05 -14.99 14.17
CA ILE A 160 -8.75 -15.67 12.92
C ILE A 160 -8.21 -14.63 11.95
N GLN A 161 -7.04 -14.89 11.42
CA GLN A 161 -6.39 -14.02 10.45
C GLN A 161 -6.12 -14.79 9.16
N LEU A 162 -6.53 -14.19 8.05
CA LEU A 162 -6.27 -14.73 6.72
C LEU A 162 -5.15 -13.93 6.08
N TYR A 163 -4.08 -14.61 5.73
CA TYR A 163 -2.96 -14.03 5.02
C TYR A 163 -3.03 -14.41 3.55
N ARG A 164 -2.93 -13.42 2.68
CA ARG A 164 -2.84 -13.62 1.24
C ARG A 164 -1.40 -13.42 0.80
N GLN A 165 -0.90 -14.35 0.03
CA GLN A 165 0.36 -14.18 -0.63
C GLN A 165 0.25 -13.04 -1.64
N PHE A 166 1.16 -12.13 -1.58
CA PHE A 166 1.35 -11.12 -2.60
C PHE A 166 2.81 -11.10 -3.01
N TYR A 167 3.02 -10.73 -4.23
CA TYR A 167 4.33 -10.46 -4.72
C TYR A 167 4.40 -8.99 -5.11
N ALA A 168 5.21 -8.26 -4.42
CA ALA A 168 5.49 -6.90 -4.78
C ALA A 168 6.98 -6.78 -5.04
N ARG A 169 7.32 -6.26 -6.21
CA ARG A 169 8.68 -5.83 -6.48
C ARG A 169 9.73 -6.94 -6.45
N GLY A 170 9.40 -8.07 -7.03
CA GLY A 170 10.33 -9.19 -7.12
C GLY A 170 10.47 -10.02 -5.84
N ARG A 171 9.56 -9.87 -4.85
CA ARG A 171 9.62 -10.60 -3.58
C ARG A 171 8.27 -11.14 -3.15
N HIS A 172 8.30 -12.32 -2.57
CA HIS A 172 7.15 -12.85 -1.85
C HIS A 172 6.91 -12.06 -0.57
N GLY A 173 5.67 -11.84 -0.27
CA GLY A 173 5.21 -11.30 0.99
C GLY A 173 3.81 -11.80 1.30
N TYR A 174 3.44 -11.70 2.56
CA TYR A 174 2.11 -12.07 3.02
C TYR A 174 1.48 -10.86 3.68
N ALA A 175 0.28 -10.51 3.24
CA ALA A 175 -0.48 -9.42 3.83
C ALA A 175 -1.72 -9.98 4.52
N LEU A 176 -2.07 -9.39 5.64
CA LEU A 176 -3.35 -9.64 6.27
C LEU A 176 -4.47 -9.18 5.33
N ALA A 177 -5.22 -10.14 4.79
CA ALA A 177 -6.29 -9.90 3.83
C ALA A 177 -7.63 -9.69 4.54
N ALA A 178 -7.90 -10.46 5.59
CA ALA A 178 -9.12 -10.39 6.38
C ALA A 178 -8.89 -10.92 7.80
N SER A 179 -9.75 -10.52 8.72
CA SER A 179 -9.77 -11.06 10.07
C SER A 179 -11.19 -11.15 10.61
N THR A 180 -11.42 -12.13 11.48
CA THR A 180 -12.65 -12.29 12.25
C THR A 180 -12.33 -12.88 13.62
N ARG A 181 -13.35 -13.21 14.41
CA ARG A 181 -13.20 -13.93 15.67
C ARG A 181 -14.16 -15.11 15.72
N THR A 182 -13.79 -16.14 16.47
CA THR A 182 -14.69 -17.25 16.74
C THR A 182 -15.83 -16.83 17.67
N ASP A 183 -17.00 -17.40 17.45
CA ASP A 183 -18.17 -17.23 18.29
C ASP A 183 -18.14 -18.13 19.55
N ASP A 184 -19.26 -18.22 20.29
CA ASP A 184 -19.43 -19.01 21.51
C ASP A 184 -19.37 -20.54 21.29
N ARG A 185 -19.38 -20.99 20.04
CA ARG A 185 -19.22 -22.39 19.64
C ARG A 185 -17.88 -22.69 18.99
N GLY A 186 -16.99 -21.69 18.96
CA GLY A 186 -15.74 -21.78 18.25
C GLY A 186 -15.89 -21.67 16.74
N ASP A 187 -17.07 -21.35 16.20
CA ASP A 187 -17.31 -21.23 14.77
C ASP A 187 -16.77 -19.89 14.25
N TYR A 188 -16.21 -19.88 13.03
CA TYR A 188 -15.86 -18.67 12.34
C TYR A 188 -16.24 -18.70 10.87
N ARG A 189 -16.49 -17.52 10.28
CA ARG A 189 -16.78 -17.34 8.86
C ARG A 189 -16.19 -16.04 8.38
N VAL A 190 -15.38 -16.11 7.34
CA VAL A 190 -14.78 -14.95 6.66
C VAL A 190 -15.32 -14.90 5.24
N HIS A 191 -15.98 -13.81 4.89
CA HIS A 191 -16.59 -13.57 3.59
C HIS A 191 -15.95 -12.36 2.89
N GLY A 192 -16.33 -12.12 1.63
CA GLY A 192 -15.80 -10.99 0.88
C GLY A 192 -14.39 -11.21 0.35
N LEU A 193 -13.95 -12.48 0.28
CA LEU A 193 -12.61 -12.82 -0.16
C LEU A 193 -12.49 -12.77 -1.68
N GLU A 194 -11.38 -12.20 -2.14
CA GLU A 194 -11.00 -12.26 -3.56
C GLU A 194 -10.53 -13.69 -3.91
N PRO A 195 -10.68 -14.16 -5.15
CA PRO A 195 -10.05 -15.40 -5.59
C PRO A 195 -8.54 -15.36 -5.37
N GLY A 196 -7.93 -16.49 -5.00
CA GLY A 196 -6.51 -16.58 -4.74
C GLY A 196 -6.16 -17.53 -3.61
N SER A 197 -4.87 -17.52 -3.22
CA SER A 197 -4.33 -18.39 -2.20
C SER A 197 -4.29 -17.72 -0.84
N TYR A 198 -4.80 -18.40 0.17
CA TYR A 198 -4.90 -17.89 1.54
C TYR A 198 -4.31 -18.87 2.55
N TYR A 199 -3.70 -18.32 3.58
CA TYR A 199 -3.26 -19.04 4.76
C TYR A 199 -4.10 -18.59 5.94
N VAL A 200 -4.58 -19.55 6.74
CA VAL A 200 -5.44 -19.27 7.89
C VAL A 200 -4.65 -19.46 9.17
N ALA A 201 -4.67 -18.47 10.04
CA ALA A 201 -4.05 -18.50 11.37
C ALA A 201 -5.09 -18.26 12.46
N ALA A 202 -5.01 -19.04 13.53
CA ALA A 202 -5.74 -18.85 14.77
C ALA A 202 -4.79 -18.30 15.85
N LEU A 203 -5.14 -17.16 16.44
CA LEU A 203 -4.36 -16.46 17.44
C LEU A 203 -5.20 -16.36 18.74
N TYR A 204 -4.90 -17.18 19.69
CA TYR A 204 -5.51 -17.10 21.02
C TYR A 204 -4.71 -16.10 21.86
N GLN A 205 -5.41 -15.16 22.44
CA GLN A 205 -4.84 -14.24 23.43
C GLN A 205 -5.55 -14.49 24.75
N ALA A 206 -4.82 -15.03 25.72
CA ALA A 206 -5.37 -15.22 27.04
C ALA A 206 -5.85 -13.87 27.62
N PRO A 207 -7.02 -13.85 28.29
CA PRO A 207 -7.44 -12.64 28.98
C PRO A 207 -6.35 -12.19 29.96
N PRO A 208 -6.16 -10.87 30.13
CA PRO A 208 -5.21 -10.40 31.13
C PRO A 208 -5.64 -10.93 32.51
N PRO A 209 -4.70 -11.42 33.33
CA PRO A 209 -5.03 -11.86 34.67
C PRO A 209 -5.62 -10.70 35.48
N PRO A 210 -6.49 -10.99 36.48
CA PRO A 210 -7.05 -9.97 37.34
C PRO A 210 -5.96 -9.09 37.98
N PRO A 211 -6.24 -7.82 38.28
CA PRO A 211 -5.25 -6.90 38.85
C PRO A 211 -4.63 -7.36 40.17
N ASP A 212 -5.36 -8.19 40.94
CA ASP A 212 -4.95 -8.74 42.22
C ASP A 212 -4.25 -10.10 42.14
N ALA A 213 -4.06 -10.64 40.94
CA ALA A 213 -3.35 -11.90 40.77
C ALA A 213 -1.89 -11.70 41.16
N THR A 214 -1.42 -12.45 42.20
CA THR A 214 -0.02 -12.44 42.58
C THR A 214 0.85 -12.85 41.40
N GLU A 215 1.85 -12.03 41.10
CA GLU A 215 2.75 -12.19 39.94
C GLU A 215 3.68 -13.43 40.06
N GLN A 216 3.58 -14.15 41.17
CA GLN A 216 4.44 -15.30 41.42
C GLN A 216 4.05 -16.48 40.52
N ARG A 217 5.01 -16.92 39.74
CA ARG A 217 4.91 -18.14 38.95
C ARG A 217 4.68 -19.31 39.94
N PRO A 218 3.68 -20.19 39.68
CA PRO A 218 3.52 -21.39 40.47
C PRO A 218 4.85 -22.16 40.51
N THR A 219 5.19 -22.71 41.64
CA THR A 219 6.36 -23.61 41.78
C THR A 219 5.89 -25.06 41.76
N ASP A 220 6.67 -25.93 41.17
CA ASP A 220 6.47 -27.36 41.20
C ASP A 220 6.76 -27.92 42.62
N SER A 221 6.58 -29.23 42.80
CA SER A 221 6.85 -29.93 44.06
C SER A 221 8.32 -29.90 44.50
N ALA A 222 9.23 -29.54 43.61
CA ALA A 222 10.65 -29.37 43.85
C ALA A 222 11.04 -27.91 44.14
N GLY A 223 10.08 -26.97 44.13
CA GLY A 223 10.32 -25.55 44.35
C GLY A 223 10.81 -24.81 43.11
N SER A 224 10.87 -25.46 41.96
CA SER A 224 11.23 -24.82 40.70
C SER A 224 10.00 -24.11 40.07
N PRO A 225 10.19 -22.97 39.40
CA PRO A 225 9.09 -22.31 38.71
C PRO A 225 8.46 -23.26 37.67
N SER A 226 7.14 -23.47 37.76
CA SER A 226 6.41 -24.22 36.74
C SER A 226 6.50 -23.50 35.41
N PRO A 227 6.62 -24.21 34.28
CA PRO A 227 6.62 -23.58 32.96
C PRO A 227 5.30 -22.84 32.71
N ASP A 228 5.38 -21.65 32.13
CA ASP A 228 4.20 -20.97 31.62
C ASP A 228 3.72 -21.72 30.39
N LEU A 229 2.42 -21.93 30.31
CA LEU A 229 1.77 -22.55 29.16
C LEU A 229 0.86 -21.52 28.49
N SER A 230 0.84 -21.52 27.18
CA SER A 230 -0.08 -20.74 26.39
C SER A 230 -0.36 -21.45 25.05
N TYR A 231 -1.40 -21.03 24.38
CA TYR A 231 -1.66 -21.54 23.04
C TYR A 231 -0.82 -20.82 22.00
N ALA A 232 -0.07 -21.58 21.22
CA ALA A 232 0.72 -21.04 20.12
C ALA A 232 -0.18 -20.49 19.01
N VAL A 233 0.34 -19.54 18.24
CA VAL A 233 -0.26 -19.21 16.92
C VAL A 233 -0.26 -20.49 16.11
N THR A 234 -1.44 -20.90 15.68
CA THR A 234 -1.64 -22.15 14.94
C THR A 234 -2.16 -21.84 13.55
N PHE A 235 -1.43 -22.30 12.55
CA PHE A 235 -1.84 -22.20 11.15
C PHE A 235 -2.53 -23.50 10.71
N PHE A 236 -3.49 -23.36 9.78
CA PHE A 236 -4.09 -24.53 9.16
C PHE A 236 -3.03 -25.35 8.37
N PRO A 237 -2.98 -26.70 8.52
CA PRO A 237 -3.91 -27.57 9.23
C PRO A 237 -3.56 -27.90 10.70
N GLU A 238 -2.80 -27.20 11.46
CA GLU A 238 -2.36 -27.43 12.86
C GLU A 238 -0.86 -27.31 13.04
N VAL A 239 -0.25 -26.42 12.28
CA VAL A 239 1.20 -26.18 12.34
C VAL A 239 1.48 -24.83 13.00
N GLN A 240 2.66 -24.71 13.60
CA GLN A 240 3.08 -23.50 14.31
C GLN A 240 4.00 -22.60 13.46
N LYS A 241 4.59 -23.16 12.40
CA LYS A 241 5.42 -22.39 11.47
C LYS A 241 4.63 -22.04 10.24
N PHE A 242 4.76 -20.80 9.79
CA PHE A 242 4.09 -20.34 8.58
C PHE A 242 4.52 -21.11 7.34
N SER A 243 5.81 -21.48 7.25
CA SER A 243 6.36 -22.29 6.15
C SER A 243 5.69 -23.66 5.97
N ASP A 244 5.14 -24.19 7.05
CA ASP A 244 4.51 -25.52 7.06
C ASP A 244 2.99 -25.42 6.84
N ALA A 245 2.45 -24.20 6.76
CA ALA A 245 1.03 -23.95 6.56
C ALA A 245 0.58 -24.31 5.14
N VAL A 246 -0.64 -24.78 5.02
CA VAL A 246 -1.24 -25.15 3.73
C VAL A 246 -2.03 -23.98 3.16
N ALA A 247 -1.72 -23.63 1.91
CA ALA A 247 -2.46 -22.64 1.16
C ALA A 247 -3.83 -23.18 0.73
N LEU A 248 -4.88 -22.40 0.99
CA LEU A 248 -6.24 -22.65 0.49
C LEU A 248 -6.44 -21.83 -0.79
N HIS A 249 -6.69 -22.53 -1.90
CA HIS A 249 -6.97 -21.87 -3.18
C HIS A 249 -8.48 -21.63 -3.30
N LEU A 250 -8.88 -20.39 -3.48
CA LEU A 250 -10.28 -19.98 -3.62
C LEU A 250 -10.58 -19.59 -5.06
N ALA A 251 -11.57 -20.27 -5.65
CA ALA A 251 -12.17 -19.83 -6.90
C ALA A 251 -13.22 -18.71 -6.66
N PRO A 252 -13.64 -17.98 -7.71
CA PRO A 252 -14.70 -16.97 -7.59
C PRO A 252 -16.01 -17.56 -7.04
N GLY A 253 -16.50 -17.02 -5.93
CA GLY A 253 -17.75 -17.45 -5.29
C GLY A 253 -17.69 -18.80 -4.57
N GLU A 254 -16.49 -19.38 -4.43
CA GLU A 254 -16.31 -20.65 -3.73
C GLU A 254 -16.50 -20.47 -2.22
N GLU A 255 -17.16 -21.43 -1.59
CA GLU A 255 -17.28 -21.53 -0.15
C GLU A 255 -16.52 -22.77 0.33
N VAL A 256 -15.38 -22.55 0.97
CA VAL A 256 -14.56 -23.59 1.57
C VAL A 256 -14.91 -23.68 3.05
N ALA A 257 -15.53 -24.79 3.43
CA ALA A 257 -15.95 -25.06 4.80
C ALA A 257 -15.09 -26.18 5.42
N GLY A 258 -15.12 -26.28 6.76
CA GLY A 258 -14.40 -27.34 7.49
C GLY A 258 -12.91 -27.03 7.63
N ILE A 259 -12.52 -25.78 7.57
CA ILE A 259 -11.15 -25.36 7.88
C ILE A 259 -11.01 -25.25 9.40
N ASP A 260 -10.97 -26.43 10.03
CA ASP A 260 -10.91 -26.56 11.48
C ASP A 260 -9.47 -26.48 11.97
N ILE A 261 -9.25 -25.82 13.11
CA ILE A 261 -7.94 -25.63 13.73
C ILE A 261 -8.02 -26.07 15.20
N PHE A 262 -7.10 -26.95 15.62
CA PHE A 262 -6.90 -27.29 17.01
C PHE A 262 -5.72 -26.50 17.56
N LEU A 263 -5.97 -25.72 18.60
CA LEU A 263 -4.93 -24.94 19.24
C LEU A 263 -4.01 -25.87 20.04
N THR A 264 -2.72 -25.68 19.87
CA THR A 264 -1.71 -26.48 20.57
C THR A 264 -1.17 -25.72 21.79
N LEU A 265 -1.30 -26.34 22.96
CA LEU A 265 -0.73 -25.82 24.20
C LEU A 265 0.79 -26.05 24.19
N VAL A 266 1.55 -24.99 24.38
CA VAL A 266 3.02 -25.03 24.33
C VAL A 266 3.64 -24.35 25.52
N HIS A 267 4.89 -24.69 25.81
CA HIS A 267 5.70 -23.96 26.74
C HIS A 267 6.00 -22.56 26.20
N THR A 268 5.86 -21.57 27.06
CA THR A 268 6.20 -20.18 26.74
C THR A 268 7.18 -19.64 27.76
N VAL A 269 7.95 -18.68 27.34
CA VAL A 269 8.95 -18.03 28.17
C VAL A 269 8.55 -16.58 28.46
N ARG A 270 9.19 -16.03 29.48
CA ARG A 270 9.07 -14.62 29.82
C ARG A 270 10.32 -13.87 29.34
N ILE A 271 10.09 -12.66 28.89
CA ILE A 271 11.18 -11.74 28.53
C ILE A 271 11.08 -10.54 29.46
N HIS A 272 12.14 -10.34 30.27
CA HIS A 272 12.25 -9.20 31.15
C HIS A 272 13.31 -8.24 30.64
N GLY A 273 13.06 -6.95 30.76
CA GLY A 273 14.03 -5.98 30.32
C GLY A 273 13.58 -4.54 30.53
N ARG A 274 14.31 -3.64 29.94
CA ARG A 274 14.01 -2.20 29.97
C ARG A 274 14.31 -1.56 28.63
N VAL A 275 13.61 -0.47 28.38
CA VAL A 275 13.82 0.33 27.17
C VAL A 275 14.58 1.59 27.56
N ILE A 276 15.73 1.81 26.93
CA ILE A 276 16.66 2.90 27.26
C ILE A 276 16.72 3.87 26.09
N SER A 277 16.61 5.17 26.37
CA SER A 277 16.82 6.22 25.37
C SER A 277 18.29 6.36 25.02
N ALA A 278 18.63 6.30 23.75
CA ALA A 278 19.99 6.61 23.25
C ALA A 278 20.37 8.10 23.45
N LEU A 279 19.39 8.99 23.62
CA LEU A 279 19.63 10.44 23.81
C LEU A 279 20.00 10.75 25.26
N SER A 280 19.22 10.26 26.21
CA SER A 280 19.39 10.62 27.63
C SER A 280 20.05 9.55 28.49
N GLY A 281 20.15 8.31 27.99
CA GLY A 281 20.60 7.14 28.75
C GLY A 281 19.59 6.70 29.84
N LYS A 282 18.39 7.27 29.87
CA LYS A 282 17.36 6.96 30.87
C LYS A 282 16.39 5.90 30.36
N VAL A 283 15.72 5.23 31.31
CA VAL A 283 14.60 4.35 30.98
C VAL A 283 13.44 5.16 30.40
N VAL A 284 12.89 4.70 29.28
CA VAL A 284 11.77 5.33 28.59
C VAL A 284 10.46 4.86 29.24
N PRO A 285 9.59 5.76 29.69
CA PRO A 285 8.33 5.40 30.33
C PRO A 285 7.29 4.96 29.30
N GLY A 286 6.60 3.84 29.59
CA GLY A 286 5.46 3.36 28.80
C GLY A 286 5.72 3.16 27.30
N PRO A 287 6.83 2.54 26.89
CA PRO A 287 7.10 2.30 25.48
C PRO A 287 6.09 1.30 24.90
N SER A 288 5.85 1.38 23.60
CA SER A 288 5.12 0.35 22.87
C SER A 288 6.08 -0.74 22.42
N ILE A 289 5.76 -1.99 22.71
CA ILE A 289 6.58 -3.16 22.33
C ILE A 289 5.70 -4.13 21.55
N ALA A 290 6.16 -4.56 20.37
CA ALA A 290 5.52 -5.58 19.57
C ALA A 290 6.56 -6.62 19.14
N LEU A 291 6.19 -7.90 19.17
CA LEU A 291 6.98 -8.98 18.60
C LEU A 291 6.35 -9.43 17.29
N ARG A 292 7.16 -9.52 16.25
CA ARG A 292 6.80 -10.11 14.97
C ARG A 292 7.69 -11.28 14.65
N TRP A 293 7.15 -12.31 14.05
CA TRP A 293 7.96 -13.41 13.57
C TRP A 293 9.00 -12.89 12.54
N ASN A 294 10.26 -13.21 12.78
CA ASN A 294 11.36 -12.84 11.90
C ASN A 294 11.75 -14.03 11.01
N ASP A 295 10.80 -14.47 10.19
CA ASP A 295 11.02 -15.52 9.22
C ASP A 295 11.52 -14.88 7.91
N PRO A 296 12.67 -15.33 7.36
CA PRO A 296 13.20 -14.79 6.09
C PRO A 296 12.23 -14.94 4.91
N ASP A 297 11.44 -16.01 4.90
CA ASP A 297 10.47 -16.31 3.86
C ASP A 297 9.12 -15.61 4.08
N ASN A 298 8.89 -15.13 5.30
CA ASN A 298 7.69 -14.39 5.67
C ASN A 298 8.07 -12.95 6.03
N THR A 299 7.74 -12.01 5.16
CA THR A 299 8.08 -10.59 5.33
C THR A 299 7.36 -9.91 6.51
N GLY A 300 7.31 -10.57 7.67
CA GLY A 300 7.04 -9.94 8.96
C GLY A 300 5.59 -9.49 9.21
N SER A 301 4.62 -10.11 8.58
CA SER A 301 3.21 -9.73 8.72
C SER A 301 2.52 -10.32 9.95
N VAL A 302 3.03 -11.42 10.51
CA VAL A 302 2.40 -12.10 11.64
C VAL A 302 2.93 -11.56 12.96
N SER A 303 2.05 -10.95 13.76
CA SER A 303 2.37 -10.49 15.10
C SER A 303 2.15 -11.61 16.11
N ALA A 304 3.08 -11.77 17.07
CA ALA A 304 2.86 -12.67 18.17
C ALA A 304 1.80 -12.08 19.14
N PRO A 305 0.87 -12.90 19.64
CA PRO A 305 -0.08 -12.48 20.66
C PRO A 305 0.62 -12.42 22.01
N ILE A 306 1.16 -11.27 22.37
CA ILE A 306 1.91 -11.07 23.61
C ILE A 306 1.16 -10.19 24.59
N ASN A 307 1.44 -10.40 25.89
CA ASN A 307 1.03 -9.50 26.97
C ASN A 307 2.25 -8.77 27.51
N VAL A 308 2.27 -7.45 27.39
CA VAL A 308 3.35 -6.60 27.91
C VAL A 308 2.87 -5.89 29.16
N ARG A 309 3.65 -5.94 30.23
CA ARG A 309 3.42 -5.23 31.50
C ARG A 309 4.64 -4.41 31.84
N PHE A 310 4.44 -3.35 32.62
CA PHE A 310 5.50 -2.50 33.14
C PHE A 310 5.40 -2.45 34.66
N ASP A 311 6.53 -2.58 35.32
CA ASP A 311 6.63 -2.39 36.78
C ASP A 311 6.75 -0.89 37.16
N SER A 312 6.85 -0.59 38.45
CA SER A 312 7.01 0.78 38.96
C SER A 312 8.31 1.45 38.49
N ASN A 313 9.32 0.68 38.10
CA ASN A 313 10.60 1.16 37.58
C ASN A 313 10.61 1.24 36.05
N GLN A 314 9.45 0.99 35.41
CA GLN A 314 9.28 0.94 33.96
C GLN A 314 10.04 -0.19 33.27
N ASN A 315 10.43 -1.26 34.01
CA ASN A 315 10.89 -2.48 33.37
C ASN A 315 9.71 -3.21 32.75
N PHE A 316 9.90 -3.79 31.57
CA PHE A 316 8.87 -4.57 30.93
C PHE A 316 8.98 -6.07 31.25
N GLU A 317 7.85 -6.73 31.33
CA GLU A 317 7.70 -8.18 31.28
C GLU A 317 6.79 -8.55 30.11
N ILE A 318 7.28 -9.38 29.20
CA ILE A 318 6.49 -9.95 28.10
C ILE A 318 6.23 -11.41 28.43
N ARG A 319 4.97 -11.83 28.42
CA ARG A 319 4.53 -13.20 28.69
C ARG A 319 3.92 -13.84 27.46
N GLY A 320 3.95 -15.18 27.41
CA GLY A 320 3.32 -15.95 26.35
C GLY A 320 4.16 -16.00 25.07
N VAL A 321 5.47 -15.83 25.18
CA VAL A 321 6.37 -15.88 24.03
C VAL A 321 6.79 -17.32 23.76
N THR A 322 6.52 -17.81 22.54
CA THR A 322 6.98 -19.14 22.10
C THR A 322 8.42 -19.09 21.61
N ALA A 323 9.11 -20.23 21.61
CA ALA A 323 10.45 -20.31 21.06
C ALA A 323 10.48 -19.98 19.55
N GLY A 324 11.47 -19.22 19.12
CA GLY A 324 11.64 -18.85 17.71
C GLY A 324 12.36 -17.52 17.48
N PRO A 325 12.61 -17.16 16.24
CA PRO A 325 13.18 -15.88 15.87
C PRO A 325 12.11 -14.78 15.81
N TYR A 326 12.38 -13.64 16.42
CA TYR A 326 11.47 -12.50 16.41
C TYR A 326 12.19 -11.20 16.04
N LEU A 327 11.44 -10.27 15.48
CA LEU A 327 11.80 -8.88 15.40
C LEU A 327 11.00 -8.12 16.47
N MET A 328 11.68 -7.63 17.48
CA MET A 328 11.10 -6.76 18.49
C MET A 328 11.06 -5.33 17.95
N ILE A 329 9.86 -4.79 17.82
CA ILE A 329 9.63 -3.41 17.39
C ILE A 329 9.28 -2.62 18.64
N THR A 330 10.13 -1.66 18.99
CA THR A 330 9.97 -0.83 20.18
C THR A 330 9.89 0.64 19.77
N THR A 331 8.87 1.35 20.28
CA THR A 331 8.72 2.79 20.08
C THR A 331 8.44 3.48 21.40
N GLY A 332 8.95 4.68 21.56
CA GLY A 332 8.75 5.48 22.77
C GLY A 332 9.06 6.96 22.53
N GLY A 333 9.08 7.75 23.58
CA GLY A 333 9.40 9.17 23.49
C GLY A 333 10.39 9.59 24.58
N ASP A 334 11.28 10.50 24.24
CA ASP A 334 12.19 11.16 25.19
C ASP A 334 12.26 12.65 24.83
N ASP A 335 11.88 13.51 25.79
CA ASP A 335 11.87 14.97 25.65
C ASP A 335 11.20 15.48 24.36
N GLY A 336 10.03 14.91 24.03
CA GLY A 336 9.26 15.26 22.83
C GLY A 336 9.76 14.67 21.52
N THR A 337 10.86 13.90 21.54
CA THR A 337 11.40 13.20 20.39
C THR A 337 10.88 11.77 20.34
N THR A 338 10.36 11.34 19.20
CA THR A 338 10.00 9.94 18.96
C THR A 338 11.25 9.11 18.74
N LEU A 339 11.35 8.03 19.49
CA LEU A 339 12.44 7.07 19.42
C LEU A 339 11.92 5.72 18.97
N SER A 340 12.71 4.97 18.22
CA SER A 340 12.37 3.63 17.80
C SER A 340 13.58 2.71 17.72
N ALA A 341 13.34 1.39 17.80
CA ALA A 341 14.30 0.37 17.45
C ALA A 341 13.61 -0.87 16.88
N ARG A 342 14.36 -1.63 16.09
CA ARG A 342 13.98 -2.92 15.53
C ARG A 342 15.09 -3.91 15.87
N THR A 343 14.86 -4.70 16.89
CA THR A 343 15.88 -5.59 17.47
C THR A 343 15.54 -7.03 17.14
N PRO A 344 16.33 -7.74 16.32
CA PRO A 344 16.16 -9.17 16.15
C PRO A 344 16.53 -9.88 17.46
N ILE A 345 15.64 -10.75 17.92
CA ILE A 345 15.85 -11.58 19.10
C ILE A 345 15.58 -13.04 18.75
N SER A 346 16.35 -13.95 19.36
CA SER A 346 16.12 -15.38 19.27
C SER A 346 15.65 -15.87 20.65
N VAL A 347 14.44 -16.39 20.69
CA VAL A 347 13.82 -16.89 21.91
C VAL A 347 13.97 -18.40 21.93
N GLY A 348 14.62 -18.91 22.97
CA GLY A 348 14.77 -20.35 23.25
C GLY A 348 13.70 -20.85 24.24
N ASP A 349 14.04 -21.93 24.95
CA ASP A 349 13.15 -22.58 25.92
C ASP A 349 13.31 -22.03 27.36
N ALA A 350 14.19 -21.04 27.55
CA ALA A 350 14.44 -20.40 28.84
C ALA A 350 14.02 -18.94 28.84
N ASP A 351 13.61 -18.44 30.01
CA ASP A 351 13.29 -17.03 30.20
C ASP A 351 14.51 -16.14 29.85
N ILE A 352 14.24 -15.00 29.25
CA ILE A 352 15.24 -13.98 28.95
C ILE A 352 15.16 -12.92 30.05
N ALA A 353 16.23 -12.78 30.83
CA ALA A 353 16.35 -11.75 31.83
C ALA A 353 17.26 -10.62 31.35
N ASP A 354 17.07 -9.42 31.90
CA ASP A 354 17.95 -8.26 31.75
C ASP A 354 18.19 -7.81 30.29
N LEU A 355 17.14 -7.87 29.46
CA LEU A 355 17.20 -7.42 28.07
C LEU A 355 17.14 -5.88 28.00
N ASP A 356 18.25 -5.24 27.71
CA ASP A 356 18.31 -3.81 27.46
C ASP A 356 18.05 -3.51 25.98
N ILE A 357 16.95 -2.80 25.69
CA ILE A 357 16.60 -2.32 24.35
C ILE A 357 16.91 -0.84 24.27
N VAL A 358 17.90 -0.48 23.47
CA VAL A 358 18.23 0.92 23.23
C VAL A 358 17.44 1.42 22.04
N ILE A 359 16.59 2.44 22.27
CA ILE A 359 15.84 3.11 21.21
C ILE A 359 16.45 4.48 20.92
N GLY A 360 16.56 4.81 19.63
CA GLY A 360 17.15 6.06 19.18
C GLY A 360 16.20 6.87 18.29
N PRO A 361 16.54 8.13 18.01
CA PRO A 361 15.76 8.95 17.10
C PRO A 361 15.75 8.30 15.70
N GLU A 362 14.63 8.42 15.03
CA GLU A 362 14.52 8.03 13.64
C GLU A 362 15.42 8.91 12.79
N GLN A 363 16.07 8.30 11.80
CA GLN A 363 17.03 9.01 10.99
C GLN A 363 16.36 10.01 10.05
N THR A 364 17.08 11.08 9.75
CA THR A 364 16.73 12.01 8.68
C THR A 364 17.74 11.89 7.57
N TRP A 365 17.29 11.41 6.42
CA TRP A 365 18.14 11.26 5.24
C TRP A 365 18.06 12.52 4.38
N LYS A 366 19.17 13.19 4.21
CA LYS A 366 19.31 14.39 3.37
C LYS A 366 19.97 14.03 2.06
N GLY A 367 19.59 14.72 1.01
CA GLY A 367 20.21 14.48 -0.29
C GLY A 367 19.88 15.56 -1.30
N LYS A 368 20.40 15.33 -2.50
CA LYS A 368 20.18 16.22 -3.63
C LYS A 368 19.72 15.44 -4.85
N LEU A 369 18.66 15.91 -5.46
CA LEU A 369 18.11 15.39 -6.71
C LEU A 369 18.71 16.20 -7.87
N HIS A 370 19.22 15.49 -8.86
CA HIS A 370 19.77 16.09 -10.09
C HIS A 370 19.07 15.49 -11.31
N ILE A 371 18.95 16.28 -12.36
CA ILE A 371 18.63 15.79 -13.69
C ILE A 371 19.93 15.73 -14.48
N GLU A 372 20.24 14.54 -15.02
CA GLU A 372 21.40 14.36 -15.90
C GLU A 372 21.17 15.15 -17.18
N ASP A 373 22.18 15.91 -17.60
CA ASP A 373 22.12 16.76 -18.79
C ASP A 373 20.93 17.72 -18.85
N GLY A 374 20.27 17.94 -17.68
CA GLY A 374 19.19 18.89 -17.55
C GLY A 374 19.69 20.32 -17.70
N ASP A 375 19.00 21.11 -18.48
CA ASP A 375 19.13 22.54 -18.37
C ASP A 375 18.38 23.01 -17.09
N ASP A 376 18.77 24.18 -16.56
CA ASP A 376 18.15 24.77 -15.35
C ASP A 376 16.65 25.08 -15.50
N SER A 377 16.03 24.74 -16.63
CA SER A 377 14.64 25.02 -16.96
C SER A 377 13.67 23.94 -16.49
N THR A 378 14.14 22.72 -16.19
CA THR A 378 13.26 21.65 -15.69
C THR A 378 13.05 21.82 -14.19
N PRO A 379 11.84 22.16 -13.74
CA PRO A 379 11.61 22.41 -12.32
C PRO A 379 11.74 21.11 -11.52
N LEU A 380 12.69 21.08 -10.57
CA LEU A 380 12.83 20.02 -9.58
C LEU A 380 11.79 20.14 -8.46
N SER A 381 11.27 21.35 -8.27
CA SER A 381 10.24 21.63 -7.27
C SER A 381 8.95 20.86 -7.59
N GLY A 382 8.44 20.12 -6.59
CA GLY A 382 7.23 19.31 -6.72
C GLY A 382 7.47 17.85 -7.04
N LEU A 383 8.70 17.43 -7.39
CA LEU A 383 9.06 16.02 -7.44
C LEU A 383 9.06 15.45 -6.01
N GLN A 384 8.39 14.34 -5.82
CA GLN A 384 8.33 13.68 -4.53
C GLN A 384 9.25 12.47 -4.52
N LEU A 385 10.05 12.36 -3.47
CA LEU A 385 10.85 11.18 -3.19
C LEU A 385 10.14 10.34 -2.13
N ALA A 386 10.15 9.03 -2.31
CA ALA A 386 9.58 8.08 -1.36
C ALA A 386 10.59 6.97 -1.08
N LEU A 387 10.92 6.75 0.20
CA LEU A 387 11.62 5.56 0.65
C LEU A 387 10.59 4.52 1.05
N GLU A 388 10.52 3.46 0.27
CA GLU A 388 9.61 2.37 0.53
C GLU A 388 10.38 1.19 1.13
N PRO A 389 9.96 0.69 2.29
CA PRO A 389 10.65 -0.40 2.95
C PRO A 389 10.58 -1.66 2.11
N ARG A 390 11.68 -2.40 2.06
CA ARG A 390 11.70 -3.72 1.43
C ARG A 390 10.92 -4.76 2.23
N ARG A 391 10.80 -4.57 3.53
CA ARG A 391 9.91 -5.33 4.41
C ARG A 391 8.69 -4.45 4.71
N THR A 392 7.51 -5.04 4.71
CA THR A 392 6.22 -4.30 4.82
C THR A 392 5.93 -3.68 6.18
N THR A 393 6.86 -3.71 7.11
CA THR A 393 6.67 -3.33 8.50
C THR A 393 7.05 -1.90 8.85
N ALA A 394 7.79 -1.22 7.98
CA ALA A 394 8.18 0.18 8.20
C ALA A 394 7.27 1.16 7.43
N PRO A 395 7.04 2.35 7.96
CA PRO A 395 6.33 3.39 7.22
C PRO A 395 7.13 3.86 5.99
N VAL A 396 6.40 4.36 4.98
CA VAL A 396 7.00 5.00 3.81
C VAL A 396 7.38 6.43 4.19
N ALA A 397 8.67 6.75 4.16
CA ALA A 397 9.13 8.12 4.34
C ALA A 397 9.03 8.90 3.01
N ARG A 398 8.54 10.13 3.05
CA ARG A 398 8.33 10.97 1.87
C ARG A 398 8.95 12.35 2.04
N ALA A 399 9.48 12.88 0.95
CA ALA A 399 9.96 14.26 0.86
C ALA A 399 9.57 14.87 -0.48
N THR A 400 9.49 16.20 -0.53
CA THR A 400 9.37 16.95 -1.78
C THR A 400 10.71 17.64 -2.05
N ALA A 401 11.21 17.54 -3.27
CA ALA A 401 12.43 18.23 -3.66
C ALA A 401 12.20 19.74 -3.71
N GLU A 402 13.16 20.50 -3.20
CA GLU A 402 13.21 21.94 -3.33
C GLU A 402 13.61 22.37 -4.76
N ALA A 403 13.54 23.65 -5.06
CA ALA A 403 13.88 24.15 -6.39
C ALA A 403 15.35 23.89 -6.79
N ASN A 404 16.25 23.85 -5.81
CA ASN A 404 17.67 23.53 -5.99
C ASN A 404 17.97 22.03 -5.97
N GLY A 405 16.93 21.18 -5.84
CA GLY A 405 17.02 19.73 -5.77
C GLY A 405 17.27 19.17 -4.36
N ASP A 406 17.45 19.99 -3.35
CA ASP A 406 17.65 19.51 -1.99
C ASP A 406 16.37 18.85 -1.46
N PHE A 407 16.52 17.78 -0.68
CA PHE A 407 15.41 17.09 -0.03
C PHE A 407 15.80 16.52 1.33
N SER A 408 14.81 16.29 2.18
CA SER A 408 14.98 15.72 3.51
C SER A 408 13.88 14.72 3.82
N LEU A 409 14.25 13.45 3.92
CA LEU A 409 13.37 12.34 4.27
C LEU A 409 13.48 12.13 5.79
N ALA A 410 12.49 12.59 6.52
CA ALA A 410 12.43 12.46 7.97
C ALA A 410 11.77 11.14 8.39
N PHE A 411 12.03 10.74 9.63
CA PHE A 411 11.40 9.59 10.28
C PHE A 411 11.64 8.26 9.54
N VAL A 412 12.90 8.02 9.16
CA VAL A 412 13.31 6.77 8.52
C VAL A 412 13.74 5.76 9.58
N PRO A 413 12.91 4.74 9.89
CA PRO A 413 13.29 3.65 10.79
C PRO A 413 14.40 2.78 10.22
N GLN A 414 15.03 1.98 11.08
CA GLN A 414 16.03 0.99 10.67
C GLN A 414 15.41 -0.09 9.80
N GLU A 415 15.68 -0.06 8.51
CA GLU A 415 15.18 -1.00 7.51
C GLU A 415 15.98 -0.84 6.21
N THR A 416 15.81 -1.75 5.27
CA THR A 416 16.29 -1.60 3.90
C THR A 416 15.19 -1.00 3.03
N TYR A 417 15.52 0.06 2.30
CA TYR A 417 14.58 0.82 1.50
C TYR A 417 14.93 0.82 0.02
N ASP A 418 13.90 0.91 -0.81
CA ASP A 418 14.02 1.31 -2.21
C ASP A 418 13.56 2.76 -2.36
N LEU A 419 14.31 3.56 -3.12
CA LEU A 419 13.95 4.95 -3.41
C LEU A 419 13.11 5.02 -4.68
N PHE A 420 12.03 5.78 -4.62
CA PHE A 420 11.18 6.14 -5.76
C PHE A 420 11.13 7.64 -5.93
N VAL A 421 11.06 8.09 -7.18
CA VAL A 421 10.72 9.46 -7.52
C VAL A 421 9.32 9.45 -8.12
N LEU A 422 8.41 10.10 -7.42
CA LEU A 422 7.00 10.22 -7.81
C LEU A 422 6.79 11.53 -8.58
N ASN A 423 5.77 11.57 -9.45
CA ASN A 423 5.45 12.72 -10.28
C ASN A 423 6.61 13.16 -11.21
N ALA A 424 7.52 12.25 -11.52
CA ALA A 424 8.55 12.50 -12.53
C ALA A 424 7.89 12.62 -13.93
N PRO A 425 8.49 13.40 -14.85
CA PRO A 425 8.06 13.42 -16.25
C PRO A 425 7.99 12.02 -16.86
N GLU A 426 7.10 11.81 -17.83
CA GLU A 426 6.84 10.48 -18.40
C GLU A 426 8.08 9.80 -19.00
N ASP A 427 8.99 10.59 -19.55
CA ASP A 427 10.22 10.11 -20.18
C ASP A 427 11.37 9.95 -19.17
N ALA A 428 11.17 10.32 -17.90
CA ALA A 428 12.20 10.23 -16.88
C ALA A 428 12.33 8.82 -16.29
N TYR A 429 13.57 8.42 -16.00
CA TYR A 429 13.85 7.25 -15.20
C TYR A 429 14.91 7.54 -14.13
N LEU A 430 14.86 6.79 -13.04
CA LEU A 430 15.85 6.87 -11.98
C LEU A 430 17.13 6.16 -12.42
N LYS A 431 18.20 6.94 -12.64
CA LYS A 431 19.46 6.45 -13.18
C LYS A 431 20.38 5.91 -12.10
N SER A 432 20.55 6.64 -10.99
CA SER A 432 21.39 6.23 -9.88
C SER A 432 20.91 6.79 -8.55
N VAL A 433 21.22 6.08 -7.48
CA VAL A 433 21.03 6.51 -6.08
C VAL A 433 22.34 6.26 -5.34
N ARG A 434 23.13 7.29 -5.13
CA ARG A 434 24.44 7.20 -4.50
C ARG A 434 24.38 7.60 -3.05
N VAL A 435 25.03 6.81 -2.20
CA VAL A 435 25.30 7.13 -0.81
C VAL A 435 26.81 7.00 -0.60
N GLY A 436 27.48 8.15 -0.43
CA GLY A 436 28.93 8.19 -0.53
C GLY A 436 29.41 7.76 -1.93
N ASN A 437 30.30 6.77 -1.98
CA ASN A 437 30.85 6.25 -3.24
C ASN A 437 30.09 5.06 -3.83
N PHE A 438 28.99 4.64 -3.20
CA PHE A 438 28.27 3.42 -3.60
C PHE A 438 26.92 3.75 -4.26
N ASP A 439 26.69 3.16 -5.42
CA ASP A 439 25.35 3.17 -6.03
C ASP A 439 24.48 2.11 -5.34
N ARG A 440 23.43 2.57 -4.71
CA ARG A 440 22.47 1.77 -3.93
C ARG A 440 21.18 1.45 -4.69
N LEU A 441 21.07 1.88 -5.94
CA LEU A 441 19.83 1.70 -6.72
C LEU A 441 19.41 0.23 -6.81
N ALA A 442 20.35 -0.71 -6.96
CA ALA A 442 20.05 -2.13 -7.04
C ALA A 442 20.02 -2.82 -5.67
N THR A 443 20.95 -2.45 -4.77
CA THR A 443 21.09 -3.12 -3.46
C THR A 443 20.12 -2.62 -2.41
N GLY A 444 19.56 -1.41 -2.62
CA GLY A 444 18.74 -0.71 -1.63
C GLY A 444 19.56 0.11 -0.64
N LEU A 445 18.86 0.93 0.08
CA LEU A 445 19.38 1.85 1.09
C LEU A 445 19.16 1.27 2.48
N GLU A 446 20.23 1.09 3.23
CA GLU A 446 20.17 0.54 4.59
C GLU A 446 20.25 1.68 5.60
N ALA A 447 19.24 1.80 6.46
CA ALA A 447 19.26 2.69 7.61
C ALA A 447 19.92 1.97 8.79
N GLU A 448 21.16 2.36 9.12
CA GLU A 448 21.93 1.78 10.22
C GLU A 448 21.66 2.52 11.54
N PRO A 449 21.78 1.85 12.69
CA PRO A 449 21.57 2.50 13.98
C PRO A 449 22.68 3.51 14.30
N GLY A 450 22.30 4.67 14.83
CA GLY A 450 23.18 5.52 15.63
C GLY A 450 24.09 6.48 14.89
N GLY A 451 23.93 6.69 13.58
CA GLY A 451 24.71 7.69 12.81
C GLY A 451 23.85 8.65 12.01
N GLU A 452 24.36 9.83 11.71
CA GLU A 452 23.78 10.64 10.64
C GLU A 452 24.14 9.97 9.31
N PRO A 453 23.13 9.55 8.50
CA PRO A 453 23.40 8.88 7.25
C PRO A 453 24.15 9.85 6.31
N PRO A 454 25.12 9.35 5.50
CA PRO A 454 25.78 10.19 4.54
C PRO A 454 24.80 10.75 3.53
N ALA A 455 25.10 11.93 3.00
CA ALA A 455 24.24 12.60 2.03
C ALA A 455 23.99 11.70 0.80
N MET A 456 22.75 11.73 0.32
CA MET A 456 22.29 10.96 -0.82
C MET A 456 22.32 11.81 -2.09
N GLU A 457 22.84 11.26 -3.16
CA GLU A 457 22.77 11.85 -4.50
C GLU A 457 21.84 11.01 -5.37
N VAL A 458 20.78 11.64 -5.89
CA VAL A 458 19.76 10.98 -6.72
C VAL A 458 19.83 11.58 -8.12
N VAL A 459 20.00 10.75 -9.13
CA VAL A 459 20.11 11.19 -10.53
C VAL A 459 18.94 10.65 -11.33
N LEU A 460 18.17 11.56 -11.93
CA LEU A 460 17.18 11.25 -12.95
C LEU A 460 17.78 11.51 -14.34
N SER A 461 17.52 10.64 -15.28
CA SER A 461 17.71 10.91 -16.70
C SER A 461 16.36 11.19 -17.36
N MET A 462 16.34 12.20 -18.23
CA MET A 462 15.16 12.57 -19.05
C MET A 462 15.13 11.83 -20.40
N HIS A 463 16.13 11.01 -20.66
CA HIS A 463 16.28 10.25 -21.91
C HIS A 463 15.82 8.80 -21.78
N GLY A 464 14.78 8.56 -21.00
CA GLY A 464 14.18 7.23 -20.88
C GLY A 464 13.66 6.74 -22.21
N GLY A 465 13.92 5.48 -22.49
CA GLY A 465 13.34 4.81 -23.64
C GLY A 465 11.86 4.47 -23.45
N GLY A 466 11.24 3.98 -24.48
CA GLY A 466 9.85 3.57 -24.47
C GLY A 466 9.58 2.32 -25.30
N VAL A 467 8.44 1.72 -25.04
CA VAL A 467 7.89 0.62 -25.85
C VAL A 467 6.44 0.99 -26.19
N ALA A 468 6.17 1.13 -27.47
CA ALA A 468 4.84 1.30 -28.01
C ALA A 468 4.41 0.05 -28.74
N GLY A 469 3.13 -0.28 -28.75
CA GLY A 469 2.74 -1.46 -29.48
C GLY A 469 1.26 -1.71 -29.51
N LYS A 470 0.94 -2.88 -30.05
CA LYS A 470 -0.43 -3.36 -30.15
C LYS A 470 -0.55 -4.74 -29.50
N ALA A 471 -1.49 -4.85 -28.57
CA ALA A 471 -1.87 -6.13 -27.97
C ALA A 471 -2.96 -6.76 -28.86
N LEU A 472 -2.72 -7.99 -29.25
CA LEU A 472 -3.62 -8.81 -30.07
C LEU A 472 -4.13 -9.98 -29.22
N SER A 473 -5.34 -10.43 -29.50
CA SER A 473 -5.86 -11.68 -28.96
C SER A 473 -5.14 -12.88 -29.58
N ILE A 474 -5.41 -14.08 -29.10
CA ILE A 474 -4.96 -15.35 -29.71
C ILE A 474 -5.37 -15.41 -31.19
N ASP A 475 -6.56 -14.91 -31.52
CA ASP A 475 -6.90 -14.61 -32.91
C ASP A 475 -6.27 -13.25 -33.29
N PRO A 476 -5.23 -13.20 -34.13
CA PRO A 476 -4.52 -11.98 -34.49
C PRO A 476 -5.37 -10.96 -35.26
N ALA A 477 -6.56 -11.33 -35.73
CA ALA A 477 -7.52 -10.41 -36.32
C ALA A 477 -8.28 -9.60 -35.26
N VAL A 478 -8.23 -10.01 -33.99
CA VAL A 478 -8.93 -9.39 -32.87
C VAL A 478 -7.96 -8.64 -31.98
N VAL A 479 -8.22 -7.37 -31.72
CA VAL A 479 -7.42 -6.58 -30.79
C VAL A 479 -7.75 -6.96 -29.33
N ALA A 480 -6.74 -7.01 -28.48
CA ALA A 480 -6.88 -7.31 -27.07
C ALA A 480 -7.16 -6.02 -26.29
N THR A 481 -8.39 -5.52 -26.39
CA THR A 481 -8.85 -4.31 -25.70
C THR A 481 -8.78 -4.51 -24.19
N GLY A 482 -8.14 -3.56 -23.48
CA GLY A 482 -8.01 -3.60 -22.02
C GLY A 482 -6.98 -4.64 -21.53
N ALA A 483 -6.23 -5.28 -22.42
CA ALA A 483 -5.17 -6.20 -22.02
C ALA A 483 -4.16 -5.49 -21.11
N MET A 484 -3.80 -6.13 -20.03
CA MET A 484 -2.68 -5.70 -19.18
C MET A 484 -1.38 -6.03 -19.90
N VAL A 485 -0.52 -5.04 -20.05
CA VAL A 485 0.81 -5.17 -20.68
C VAL A 485 1.86 -4.85 -19.62
N MET A 486 2.78 -5.77 -19.39
CA MET A 486 3.83 -5.64 -18.39
C MET A 486 5.21 -5.80 -19.04
N LEU A 487 6.13 -4.95 -18.62
CA LEU A 487 7.53 -4.99 -19.01
C LEU A 487 8.40 -5.35 -17.80
N ILE A 488 9.17 -6.41 -17.92
CA ILE A 488 10.01 -6.97 -16.86
C ILE A 488 11.46 -6.91 -17.31
N PRO A 489 12.40 -6.35 -16.52
CA PRO A 489 13.82 -6.32 -16.88
C PRO A 489 14.42 -7.73 -16.97
N ASP A 490 15.30 -7.96 -17.95
CA ASP A 490 16.03 -9.22 -18.17
C ASP A 490 17.56 -8.92 -18.26
N PRO A 491 18.41 -9.37 -17.33
CA PRO A 491 18.07 -10.22 -16.20
C PRO A 491 17.23 -9.46 -15.15
N GLN A 492 16.46 -10.24 -14.42
CA GLN A 492 15.73 -9.71 -13.28
C GLN A 492 16.71 -9.08 -12.30
N ILE A 493 16.72 -7.79 -12.28
CA ILE A 493 17.47 -7.03 -11.29
C ILE A 493 16.47 -6.68 -10.21
N GLY A 494 16.87 -6.73 -8.94
CA GLY A 494 16.03 -6.29 -7.81
C GLY A 494 15.60 -4.81 -7.89
N ARG A 495 15.51 -4.26 -9.09
CA ARG A 495 15.08 -2.91 -9.42
C ARG A 495 13.58 -2.89 -9.66
N VAL A 496 12.85 -2.78 -8.60
CA VAL A 496 11.39 -2.69 -8.64
C VAL A 496 10.90 -1.54 -9.52
N GLN A 497 11.64 -0.45 -9.57
CA GLN A 497 11.29 0.72 -10.39
C GLN A 497 11.32 0.43 -11.90
N SER A 498 11.98 -0.64 -12.30
CA SER A 498 12.11 -1.05 -13.71
C SER A 498 10.95 -1.92 -14.21
N TYR A 499 10.08 -2.38 -13.29
CA TYR A 499 8.85 -3.09 -13.67
C TYR A 499 7.80 -2.07 -14.04
N LYS A 500 7.34 -2.06 -15.26
CA LYS A 500 6.32 -1.12 -15.73
C LYS A 500 5.11 -1.89 -16.23
N THR A 501 3.95 -1.36 -15.93
CA THR A 501 2.66 -1.93 -16.37
C THR A 501 1.81 -0.85 -16.98
N THR A 502 1.14 -1.18 -18.08
CA THR A 502 0.14 -0.34 -18.73
C THR A 502 -1.03 -1.19 -19.22
N PHE A 503 -2.03 -0.57 -19.83
CA PHE A 503 -3.19 -1.24 -20.43
C PHE A 503 -3.36 -0.83 -21.87
N ALA A 504 -3.72 -1.81 -22.69
CA ALA A 504 -4.10 -1.56 -24.06
C ALA A 504 -5.44 -0.80 -24.11
N ASN A 505 -5.51 0.22 -24.96
CA ASN A 505 -6.73 1.00 -25.18
C ASN A 505 -7.76 0.21 -26.01
N GLU A 506 -8.87 0.84 -26.39
CA GLU A 506 -9.94 0.24 -27.20
C GLU A 506 -9.51 -0.28 -28.58
N TYR A 507 -8.38 0.24 -29.09
CA TYR A 507 -7.76 -0.21 -30.35
C TYR A 507 -6.64 -1.24 -30.14
N GLY A 508 -6.43 -1.69 -28.90
CA GLY A 508 -5.36 -2.57 -28.50
C GLY A 508 -3.99 -1.90 -28.39
N ASN A 509 -3.89 -0.58 -28.57
CA ASN A 509 -2.62 0.14 -28.51
C ASN A 509 -2.21 0.40 -27.06
N PHE A 510 -0.91 0.29 -26.80
CA PHE A 510 -0.30 0.62 -25.51
C PHE A 510 0.98 1.43 -25.69
N LEU A 511 1.37 2.14 -24.63
CA LEU A 511 2.60 2.90 -24.55
C LEU A 511 3.16 2.81 -23.13
N ILE A 512 4.45 2.47 -23.01
CA ILE A 512 5.23 2.49 -21.79
C ILE A 512 6.44 3.40 -22.03
N LYS A 513 6.66 4.38 -21.17
CA LYS A 513 7.74 5.36 -21.24
C LYS A 513 8.58 5.37 -19.96
N GLY A 514 9.67 6.13 -19.98
CA GLY A 514 10.56 6.31 -18.83
C GLY A 514 11.23 5.00 -18.43
N LEU A 515 11.70 4.25 -19.42
CA LEU A 515 12.43 3.00 -19.24
C LEU A 515 13.93 3.27 -19.24
N ALA A 516 14.63 2.70 -18.27
CA ALA A 516 16.09 2.65 -18.32
C ALA A 516 16.54 1.82 -19.53
N PRO A 517 17.64 2.18 -20.21
CA PRO A 517 18.19 1.36 -21.27
C PRO A 517 18.51 -0.06 -20.78
N GLY A 518 18.17 -1.08 -21.57
CA GLY A 518 18.40 -2.47 -21.19
C GLY A 518 17.51 -3.46 -21.93
N ASN A 519 17.62 -4.72 -21.52
CA ASN A 519 16.81 -5.79 -22.06
C ASN A 519 15.59 -6.02 -21.16
N TYR A 520 14.46 -6.31 -21.77
CA TYR A 520 13.19 -6.52 -21.10
C TYR A 520 12.43 -7.69 -21.72
N VAL A 521 11.52 -8.27 -20.97
CA VAL A 521 10.52 -9.21 -21.45
C VAL A 521 9.14 -8.55 -21.33
N LEU A 522 8.44 -8.46 -22.44
CA LEU A 522 7.09 -7.92 -22.56
C LEU A 522 6.07 -9.05 -22.52
N LEU A 523 5.09 -8.93 -21.67
CA LEU A 523 4.00 -9.88 -21.47
C LEU A 523 2.67 -9.15 -21.57
N ALA A 524 1.62 -9.84 -22.05
CA ALA A 524 0.27 -9.28 -22.11
C ALA A 524 -0.79 -10.33 -21.78
N TRP A 525 -1.90 -9.91 -21.13
CA TRP A 525 -3.02 -10.76 -20.77
C TRP A 525 -4.35 -10.01 -20.85
N LEU A 526 -5.38 -10.71 -21.31
CA LEU A 526 -6.75 -10.18 -21.31
C LEU A 526 -7.41 -10.30 -19.93
N ASP A 527 -7.10 -11.38 -19.22
CA ASP A 527 -7.60 -11.68 -17.88
C ASP A 527 -6.47 -11.67 -16.85
N GLN A 528 -6.59 -12.45 -15.79
CA GLN A 528 -5.50 -12.63 -14.84
C GLN A 528 -4.35 -13.41 -15.50
N PRO A 529 -3.10 -13.05 -15.18
CA PRO A 529 -1.95 -13.80 -15.67
C PRO A 529 -2.10 -15.29 -15.33
N PRO A 530 -1.85 -16.19 -16.30
CA PRO A 530 -1.97 -17.64 -16.08
C PRO A 530 -0.87 -18.21 -15.17
N CYS A 531 0.10 -17.39 -14.85
CA CYS A 531 1.18 -17.68 -13.92
C CYS A 531 1.16 -16.62 -12.83
N GLU A 532 1.53 -16.97 -11.64
CA GLU A 532 1.80 -16.00 -10.59
C GLU A 532 3.06 -15.20 -10.97
N ILE A 533 2.90 -14.18 -11.83
CA ILE A 533 3.98 -13.28 -12.28
C ILE A 533 4.77 -12.75 -11.09
N TYR A 534 4.19 -12.87 -9.96
CA TYR A 534 4.66 -12.40 -8.69
C TYR A 534 5.28 -13.51 -7.84
N ASN A 535 5.48 -14.70 -8.36
CA ASN A 535 6.18 -15.80 -7.72
C ASN A 535 7.53 -16.02 -8.41
N SER A 536 8.65 -15.92 -7.68
CA SER A 536 10.00 -16.12 -8.24
C SER A 536 10.18 -17.50 -8.88
N ASP A 537 9.45 -18.50 -8.40
CA ASP A 537 9.55 -19.87 -8.88
C ASP A 537 8.75 -20.07 -10.17
N ASP A 538 7.62 -19.38 -10.33
CA ASP A 538 6.76 -19.43 -11.51
C ASP A 538 7.17 -18.44 -12.60
N LEU A 539 7.84 -17.36 -12.22
CA LEU A 539 8.23 -16.28 -13.12
C LEU A 539 9.10 -16.74 -14.31
N PRO A 540 10.07 -17.67 -14.17
CA PRO A 540 10.83 -18.20 -15.33
C PRO A 540 9.93 -18.84 -16.38
N ALA A 541 8.89 -19.55 -15.95
CA ALA A 541 7.91 -20.15 -16.87
C ALA A 541 7.08 -19.08 -17.60
N CYS A 542 6.70 -18.02 -16.90
CA CYS A 542 6.04 -16.85 -17.50
C CYS A 542 6.91 -16.17 -18.53
N LEU A 543 8.15 -15.88 -18.18
CA LEU A 543 9.10 -15.17 -19.06
C LEU A 543 9.44 -15.97 -20.34
N ALA A 544 9.33 -17.30 -20.28
CA ALA A 544 9.57 -18.15 -21.45
C ALA A 544 8.62 -17.84 -22.62
N HIS A 545 7.44 -17.33 -22.36
CA HIS A 545 6.42 -16.96 -23.36
C HIS A 545 6.39 -15.46 -23.70
N GLY A 546 7.26 -14.66 -23.07
CA GLY A 546 7.31 -13.22 -23.28
C GLY A 546 8.11 -12.81 -24.51
N LEU A 547 7.76 -11.66 -25.07
CA LEU A 547 8.50 -11.04 -26.17
C LEU A 547 9.72 -10.30 -25.60
N ARG A 548 10.92 -10.65 -26.06
CA ARG A 548 12.14 -9.94 -25.68
C ARG A 548 12.25 -8.62 -26.42
N VAL A 549 12.49 -7.54 -25.69
CA VAL A 549 12.59 -6.18 -26.20
C VAL A 549 13.87 -5.55 -25.66
N GLN A 550 14.65 -4.95 -26.54
CA GLN A 550 15.81 -4.16 -26.17
C GLN A 550 15.43 -2.68 -26.23
N VAL A 551 15.53 -1.98 -25.11
CA VAL A 551 15.24 -0.56 -25.00
C VAL A 551 16.54 0.22 -25.04
N SER A 552 16.66 1.15 -25.99
CA SER A 552 17.76 2.09 -26.10
C SER A 552 17.40 3.43 -25.44
N GLU A 553 18.42 4.21 -25.07
CA GLU A 553 18.24 5.53 -24.48
C GLU A 553 17.51 6.46 -25.46
N GLY A 554 16.40 7.08 -25.01
CA GLY A 554 15.54 7.93 -25.83
C GLY A 554 14.84 7.21 -27.00
N GLY A 555 15.09 5.91 -27.18
CA GLY A 555 14.49 5.12 -28.24
C GLY A 555 13.04 4.74 -27.95
N LEU A 556 12.25 4.60 -29.00
CA LEU A 556 10.88 4.08 -28.91
C LEU A 556 10.78 2.80 -29.76
N GLU A 557 10.70 1.66 -29.08
CA GLU A 557 10.55 0.36 -29.74
C GLU A 557 9.08 0.12 -30.07
N SER A 558 8.84 -0.39 -31.30
CA SER A 558 7.48 -0.70 -31.75
C SER A 558 7.30 -2.22 -31.86
N VAL A 559 6.31 -2.75 -31.14
CA VAL A 559 6.13 -4.19 -30.98
C VAL A 559 4.66 -4.60 -31.12
N GLN A 560 4.46 -5.89 -31.42
CA GLN A 560 3.15 -6.54 -31.28
C GLN A 560 3.29 -7.68 -30.28
N VAL A 561 2.34 -7.78 -29.36
CA VAL A 561 2.31 -8.83 -28.34
C VAL A 561 0.96 -9.52 -28.35
N THR A 562 0.98 -10.84 -28.21
CA THR A 562 -0.26 -11.61 -28.04
C THR A 562 -0.64 -11.60 -26.57
N ALA A 563 -1.86 -11.19 -26.27
CA ALA A 563 -2.45 -11.29 -24.93
C ALA A 563 -3.05 -12.70 -24.77
N ASN A 564 -2.55 -13.43 -23.81
CA ASN A 564 -3.00 -14.78 -23.45
C ASN A 564 -4.22 -14.74 -22.54
#